data_87a1ceab4dcf43fc4169b44ee349b6fb
#
_entry.id   87a1ceab4dcf43fc4169b44ee349b6fb
#
_cell.length_a   1.000
_cell.length_b   1.000
_cell.length_c   1.000
_cell.angle_alpha   90.00
_cell.angle_beta   90.00
_cell.angle_gamma   90.00
#
_symmetry.space_group_name_H-M   'P 1'
#
loop_
_entity.id
_entity.type
_entity.pdbx_description
1 polymer ?
#
loop_
_entity_poly.entity_id
_entity_poly.type
_entity_poly.pdbx_seq_one_letter_code
_entity_poly.pdbx_strand_id
1 'polypeptide(L)'
;MSKKAGVGTIKGVGEKTEKLFEKIGVYTVDDLIHYYPRGYEIFGEPVPISEVEEGKVCTICGSVFGRVQVSPGKGRQITTAYLKDLTGTIKVIWFRMPFLRNTLGRKGAVVLRGRVVKKRDSLVMEHPEIYDPAVRYQEKINTMQPVYGLTAGLTNNAVIKALRQALEQVREQDDFLPDEFTKKYHFRPYEQSVREMHFPENKEAFLAARQRFVFEEFLVFILSLRQIKNTQDRMKNGFHFEDQPQILSLIHI
;
A
#
# COMPACT_ATOMS: atom_id res chain seq x y z
N MET A 1 -3.13 -22.58 -6.26
CA MET A 1 -4.33 -21.80 -6.64
C MET A 1 -4.14 -21.27 -8.05
N SER A 2 -5.19 -21.07 -8.84
CA SER A 2 -5.07 -20.41 -10.15
C SER A 2 -5.16 -18.90 -9.97
N LYS A 3 -4.40 -18.08 -10.72
CA LYS A 3 -4.52 -16.62 -10.74
C LYS A 3 -5.93 -16.14 -11.07
N LYS A 4 -6.67 -16.89 -11.88
CA LYS A 4 -8.09 -16.66 -12.22
C LYS A 4 -9.07 -17.06 -11.10
N ALA A 5 -8.59 -17.65 -10.00
CA ALA A 5 -9.44 -17.98 -8.87
C ALA A 5 -9.90 -16.71 -8.16
N GLY A 6 -11.11 -16.75 -7.57
CA GLY A 6 -11.63 -15.64 -6.78
C GLY A 6 -10.75 -15.32 -5.56
N VAL A 7 -10.70 -14.08 -5.15
CA VAL A 7 -9.90 -13.62 -4.00
C VAL A 7 -10.30 -14.33 -2.69
N GLY A 8 -11.55 -14.79 -2.57
CA GLY A 8 -12.05 -15.59 -1.45
C GLY A 8 -11.37 -16.95 -1.26
N THR A 9 -10.62 -17.46 -2.26
CA THR A 9 -9.86 -18.70 -2.15
C THR A 9 -8.57 -18.55 -1.34
N ILE A 10 -8.14 -17.33 -1.05
CA ILE A 10 -6.94 -17.02 -0.27
C ILE A 10 -7.23 -17.33 1.21
N LYS A 11 -6.32 -18.06 1.85
CA LYS A 11 -6.47 -18.40 3.27
C LYS A 11 -6.57 -17.15 4.15
N GLY A 12 -7.67 -17.07 4.91
CA GLY A 12 -7.96 -15.92 5.78
C GLY A 12 -8.81 -14.82 5.13
N VAL A 13 -9.20 -14.99 3.87
CA VAL A 13 -10.21 -14.16 3.21
C VAL A 13 -11.55 -14.90 3.27
N GLY A 14 -12.40 -14.53 4.22
CA GLY A 14 -13.78 -15.04 4.30
C GLY A 14 -14.74 -14.13 3.53
N GLU A 15 -16.01 -14.57 3.36
CA GLU A 15 -17.04 -13.86 2.59
C GLU A 15 -17.16 -12.35 2.88
N LYS A 16 -17.04 -11.94 4.16
CA LYS A 16 -17.11 -10.53 4.54
C LYS A 16 -15.92 -9.74 3.98
N THR A 17 -14.73 -10.34 4.01
CA THR A 17 -13.50 -9.71 3.52
C THR A 17 -13.46 -9.71 2.00
N GLU A 18 -13.94 -10.78 1.36
CA GLU A 18 -14.11 -10.87 -0.09
C GLU A 18 -14.99 -9.73 -0.62
N LYS A 19 -16.18 -9.51 -0.03
CA LYS A 19 -17.05 -8.36 -0.38
C LYS A 19 -16.37 -7.00 -0.17
N LEU A 20 -15.40 -6.89 0.72
CA LEU A 20 -14.62 -5.66 0.88
C LEU A 20 -13.55 -5.51 -0.20
N PHE A 21 -12.95 -6.59 -0.67
CA PHE A 21 -12.07 -6.59 -1.84
C PHE A 21 -12.83 -6.23 -3.12
N GLU A 22 -14.01 -6.78 -3.34
CA GLU A 22 -14.88 -6.43 -4.47
C GLU A 22 -15.18 -4.92 -4.53
N LYS A 23 -15.40 -4.27 -3.37
CA LYS A 23 -15.63 -2.81 -3.30
C LYS A 23 -14.44 -1.96 -3.75
N ILE A 24 -13.24 -2.51 -3.77
CA ILE A 24 -12.04 -1.84 -4.27
C ILE A 24 -11.63 -2.36 -5.66
N GLY A 25 -12.52 -3.13 -6.33
CA GLY A 25 -12.29 -3.64 -7.68
C GLY A 25 -11.43 -4.89 -7.76
N VAL A 26 -11.21 -5.59 -6.65
CA VAL A 26 -10.40 -6.81 -6.57
C VAL A 26 -11.34 -8.02 -6.45
N TYR A 27 -11.47 -8.80 -7.50
CA TYR A 27 -12.34 -9.99 -7.59
C TYR A 27 -11.53 -11.28 -7.60
N THR A 28 -10.37 -11.26 -8.25
CA THR A 28 -9.52 -12.43 -8.46
C THR A 28 -8.18 -12.29 -7.76
N VAL A 29 -7.43 -13.39 -7.68
CA VAL A 29 -6.05 -13.38 -7.20
C VAL A 29 -5.16 -12.53 -8.11
N ASP A 30 -5.42 -12.55 -9.42
CA ASP A 30 -4.70 -11.74 -10.39
C ASP A 30 -4.95 -10.23 -10.19
N ASP A 31 -6.21 -9.83 -9.96
CA ASP A 31 -6.53 -8.44 -9.63
C ASP A 31 -5.79 -8.00 -8.37
N LEU A 32 -5.67 -8.88 -7.37
CA LEU A 32 -4.96 -8.57 -6.14
C LEU A 32 -3.45 -8.39 -6.38
N ILE A 33 -2.83 -9.22 -7.23
CA ILE A 33 -1.41 -9.12 -7.60
C ILE A 33 -1.13 -7.79 -8.31
N HIS A 34 -2.08 -7.28 -9.09
CA HIS A 34 -1.96 -6.00 -9.80
C HIS A 34 -2.53 -4.81 -9.03
N TYR A 35 -3.01 -5.04 -7.79
CA TYR A 35 -3.49 -3.96 -6.93
C TYR A 35 -2.32 -3.28 -6.22
N TYR A 36 -1.61 -2.42 -6.94
CA TYR A 36 -0.39 -1.76 -6.44
C TYR A 36 -0.67 -0.77 -5.32
N PRO A 37 0.31 -0.57 -4.40
CA PRO A 37 0.20 0.43 -3.34
C PRO A 37 0.05 1.83 -3.92
N ARG A 38 -0.78 2.67 -3.31
CA ARG A 38 -0.87 4.10 -3.63
C ARG A 38 0.33 4.91 -3.12
N GLY A 39 1.13 4.34 -2.24
CA GLY A 39 2.33 4.95 -1.66
C GLY A 39 2.97 4.02 -0.64
N TYR A 40 4.06 4.50 -0.05
CA TYR A 40 4.83 3.76 0.95
C TYR A 40 5.10 4.67 2.15
N GLU A 41 5.05 4.07 3.35
CA GLU A 41 5.51 4.69 4.57
C GLU A 41 6.87 4.11 4.97
N ILE A 42 7.82 4.98 5.29
CA ILE A 42 9.10 4.55 5.87
C ILE A 42 8.96 4.59 7.39
N PHE A 43 9.26 3.49 8.04
CA PHE A 43 9.26 3.41 9.49
C PHE A 43 10.65 3.82 9.99
N GLY A 44 10.70 4.96 10.67
CA GLY A 44 11.94 5.45 11.30
C GLY A 44 12.21 4.77 12.64
N GLU A 45 13.40 5.01 13.17
CA GLU A 45 13.76 4.62 14.54
C GLU A 45 12.78 5.24 15.57
N PRO A 46 12.53 4.55 16.69
CA PRO A 46 11.80 5.17 17.79
C PRO A 46 12.52 6.43 18.30
N VAL A 47 11.78 7.52 18.44
CA VAL A 47 12.31 8.77 18.97
C VAL A 47 12.06 8.89 20.48
N PRO A 48 12.91 9.60 21.23
CA PRO A 48 12.66 9.95 22.63
C PRO A 48 11.33 10.71 22.79
N ILE A 49 10.63 10.47 23.90
CA ILE A 49 9.35 11.17 24.19
C ILE A 49 9.53 12.70 24.25
N SER A 50 10.71 13.17 24.66
CA SER A 50 11.03 14.60 24.67
C SER A 50 11.13 15.25 23.28
N GLU A 51 11.31 14.46 22.23
CA GLU A 51 11.52 14.92 20.84
C GLU A 51 10.26 14.77 19.97
N VAL A 52 9.14 14.31 20.54
CA VAL A 52 7.90 14.18 19.77
C VAL A 52 7.34 15.55 19.41
N GLU A 53 6.91 15.71 18.15
CA GLU A 53 6.39 16.96 17.64
C GLU A 53 4.90 16.86 17.31
N GLU A 54 4.17 17.96 17.54
CA GLU A 54 2.76 18.06 17.16
C GLU A 54 2.54 17.88 15.66
N GLY A 55 1.49 17.16 15.30
CA GLY A 55 1.06 16.93 13.92
C GLY A 55 1.82 15.82 13.19
N LYS A 56 2.98 15.41 13.69
CA LYS A 56 3.78 14.33 13.08
C LYS A 56 3.30 12.95 13.51
N VAL A 57 3.52 11.97 12.64
CA VAL A 57 3.44 10.54 12.98
C VAL A 57 4.83 10.13 13.43
N CYS A 58 4.96 9.71 14.66
CA CYS A 58 6.23 9.25 15.22
C CYS A 58 6.07 7.88 15.90
N THR A 59 7.20 7.25 16.16
CA THR A 59 7.28 6.00 16.91
C THR A 59 8.01 6.27 18.21
N ILE A 60 7.47 5.77 19.30
CA ILE A 60 8.07 5.87 20.63
C ILE A 60 8.18 4.47 21.24
N CYS A 61 9.22 4.26 22.02
CA CYS A 61 9.41 3.03 22.80
C CYS A 61 9.42 3.38 24.30
N GLY A 62 8.64 2.68 25.08
CA GLY A 62 8.59 2.94 26.52
C GLY A 62 7.78 1.93 27.29
N SER A 63 7.75 2.09 28.58
CA SER A 63 6.95 1.25 29.48
C SER A 63 5.66 1.95 29.90
N VAL A 64 4.59 1.17 30.09
CA VAL A 64 3.33 1.73 30.60
C VAL A 64 3.51 2.18 32.03
N PHE A 65 3.27 3.45 32.29
CA PHE A 65 3.36 4.08 33.61
C PHE A 65 1.96 4.23 34.21
N GLY A 66 1.79 3.71 35.44
CA GLY A 66 0.52 3.77 36.15
C GLY A 66 -0.53 2.79 35.63
N ARG A 67 -1.81 3.08 35.90
CA ARG A 67 -2.93 2.24 35.51
C ARG A 67 -3.52 2.67 34.18
N VAL A 68 -3.80 1.69 33.30
CA VAL A 68 -4.60 1.95 32.11
C VAL A 68 -6.05 2.16 32.51
N GLN A 69 -6.60 3.30 32.15
CA GLN A 69 -7.96 3.70 32.50
C GLN A 69 -8.89 3.57 31.31
N VAL A 70 -10.12 3.14 31.58
CA VAL A 70 -11.20 3.13 30.58
C VAL A 70 -12.32 4.04 31.11
N SER A 71 -12.60 5.09 30.36
CA SER A 71 -13.63 6.08 30.72
C SER A 71 -14.75 6.08 29.69
N PRO A 72 -16.03 6.24 30.13
CA PRO A 72 -17.11 6.50 29.19
C PRO A 72 -16.90 7.88 28.54
N GLY A 73 -16.90 7.95 27.23
CA GLY A 73 -16.90 9.20 26.47
C GLY A 73 -18.26 9.41 25.80
N LYS A 74 -18.51 10.57 25.20
CA LYS A 74 -19.73 10.86 24.42
C LYS A 74 -19.95 9.80 23.32
N GLY A 75 -20.69 8.72 23.65
CA GLY A 75 -20.99 7.60 22.74
C GLY A 75 -19.81 6.67 22.40
N ARG A 76 -18.64 6.79 23.04
CA ARG A 76 -17.44 5.96 22.79
C ARG A 76 -16.68 5.72 24.07
N GLN A 77 -16.18 4.50 24.26
CA GLN A 77 -15.23 4.21 25.35
C GLN A 77 -13.85 4.72 24.95
N ILE A 78 -13.20 5.39 25.88
CA ILE A 78 -11.85 5.94 25.71
C ILE A 78 -10.91 5.20 26.66
N THR A 79 -9.91 4.53 26.12
CA THR A 79 -8.83 3.93 26.89
C THR A 79 -7.66 4.90 26.92
N THR A 80 -7.18 5.19 28.13
CA THR A 80 -6.07 6.11 28.37
C THR A 80 -4.94 5.37 29.08
N ALA A 81 -3.73 5.56 28.60
CA ALA A 81 -2.49 5.10 29.24
C ALA A 81 -1.46 6.22 29.22
N TYR A 82 -0.45 6.10 30.06
CA TYR A 82 0.76 6.91 30.00
C TYR A 82 1.92 6.01 29.64
N LEU A 83 2.69 6.41 28.65
CA LEU A 83 3.94 5.76 28.29
C LEU A 83 5.11 6.59 28.78
N LYS A 84 6.08 5.94 29.39
CA LYS A 84 7.28 6.58 29.96
C LYS A 84 8.54 5.95 29.37
N ASP A 85 9.48 6.79 28.99
CA ASP A 85 10.86 6.42 28.67
C ASP A 85 11.84 7.16 29.63
N LEU A 86 13.11 7.20 29.28
CA LEU A 86 14.15 7.90 30.05
C LEU A 86 14.03 9.43 29.95
N THR A 87 13.34 9.95 28.94
CA THR A 87 13.30 11.37 28.58
C THR A 87 12.00 12.06 29.00
N GLY A 88 10.93 11.31 29.19
CA GLY A 88 9.65 11.90 29.54
C GLY A 88 8.49 10.92 29.67
N THR A 89 7.30 11.50 29.70
CA THR A 89 6.04 10.75 29.76
C THR A 89 5.04 11.38 28.79
N ILE A 90 4.39 10.54 27.98
CA ILE A 90 3.35 10.98 27.05
C ILE A 90 2.02 10.28 27.35
N LYS A 91 0.93 11.01 27.25
CA LYS A 91 -0.42 10.46 27.31
C LYS A 91 -0.78 9.82 25.98
N VAL A 92 -1.37 8.62 26.06
CA VAL A 92 -1.82 7.87 24.87
C VAL A 92 -3.29 7.53 25.02
N ILE A 93 -4.05 7.67 23.96
CA ILE A 93 -5.49 7.42 23.97
C ILE A 93 -5.91 6.51 22.81
N TRP A 94 -6.83 5.59 23.08
CA TRP A 94 -7.50 4.75 22.09
C TRP A 94 -9.01 4.86 22.22
N PHE A 95 -9.68 4.83 21.10
CA PHE A 95 -11.14 4.83 21.04
C PHE A 95 -11.65 3.42 20.78
N ARG A 96 -12.70 3.00 21.51
CA ARG A 96 -13.35 1.68 21.34
C ARG A 96 -12.43 0.46 21.56
N MET A 97 -11.39 0.60 22.39
CA MET A 97 -10.45 -0.51 22.68
C MET A 97 -10.32 -0.75 24.20
N PRO A 98 -11.42 -1.08 24.92
CA PRO A 98 -11.37 -1.26 26.38
C PRO A 98 -10.52 -2.46 26.82
N PHE A 99 -10.35 -3.46 25.94
CA PHE A 99 -9.54 -4.65 26.20
C PHE A 99 -8.05 -4.32 26.46
N LEU A 100 -7.57 -3.17 25.97
CA LEU A 100 -6.19 -2.73 26.19
C LEU A 100 -5.86 -2.53 27.67
N ARG A 101 -6.86 -2.30 28.53
CA ARG A 101 -6.68 -2.26 29.98
C ARG A 101 -6.03 -3.53 30.53
N ASN A 102 -6.42 -4.69 29.99
CA ASN A 102 -5.95 -5.98 30.47
C ASN A 102 -4.65 -6.42 29.77
N THR A 103 -4.40 -5.94 28.57
CA THR A 103 -3.25 -6.34 27.75
C THR A 103 -2.04 -5.45 27.96
N LEU A 104 -2.20 -4.11 27.95
CA LEU A 104 -1.10 -3.16 28.12
C LEU A 104 -0.58 -3.11 29.57
N GLY A 105 -1.46 -3.22 30.55
CA GLY A 105 -1.07 -3.12 31.96
C GLY A 105 -0.17 -4.27 32.49
N ARG A 106 0.02 -5.32 31.71
CA ARG A 106 0.84 -6.49 32.06
C ARG A 106 2.17 -6.57 31.32
N LYS A 107 2.46 -5.57 30.49
CA LYS A 107 3.59 -5.60 29.56
C LYS A 107 4.73 -4.74 30.05
N GLY A 108 5.94 -5.14 29.69
CA GLY A 108 7.15 -4.33 29.85
C GLY A 108 7.18 -3.17 28.84
N ALA A 109 8.29 -3.00 28.12
CA ALA A 109 8.39 -1.99 27.08
C ALA A 109 7.52 -2.37 25.86
N VAL A 110 6.81 -1.38 25.31
CA VAL A 110 6.02 -1.47 24.09
C VAL A 110 6.46 -0.39 23.12
N VAL A 111 6.34 -0.68 21.83
CA VAL A 111 6.56 0.31 20.77
C VAL A 111 5.19 0.77 20.27
N LEU A 112 4.98 2.08 20.24
CA LEU A 112 3.77 2.72 19.75
C LEU A 112 4.09 3.64 18.58
N ARG A 113 3.33 3.52 17.48
CA ARG A 113 3.43 4.41 16.33
C ARG A 113 2.09 5.09 16.09
N GLY A 114 2.09 6.41 16.07
CA GLY A 114 0.85 7.16 15.89
C GLY A 114 1.08 8.66 15.73
N ARG A 115 -0.02 9.36 15.45
CA ARG A 115 -0.01 10.81 15.32
C ARG A 115 -0.01 11.46 16.69
N VAL A 116 0.85 12.44 16.86
CA VAL A 116 0.89 13.28 18.06
C VAL A 116 0.04 14.54 17.82
N VAL A 117 -0.83 14.84 18.76
CA VAL A 117 -1.69 16.02 18.72
C VAL A 117 -1.57 16.79 20.03
N LYS A 118 -1.72 18.10 19.98
CA LYS A 118 -1.79 18.92 21.18
C LYS A 118 -3.23 18.94 21.72
N LYS A 119 -3.40 18.58 22.98
CA LYS A 119 -4.68 18.73 23.70
C LYS A 119 -4.49 19.58 24.92
N ARG A 120 -5.09 20.78 24.94
CA ARG A 120 -4.81 21.84 25.91
C ARG A 120 -3.30 22.12 25.87
N ASP A 121 -2.59 21.92 26.98
CA ASP A 121 -1.16 22.21 27.10
C ASP A 121 -0.25 20.97 27.04
N SER A 122 -0.79 19.80 26.67
CA SER A 122 -0.02 18.56 26.63
C SER A 122 -0.09 17.87 25.25
N LEU A 123 1.02 17.22 24.87
CA LEU A 123 1.06 16.35 23.71
C LEU A 123 0.43 15.01 24.06
N VAL A 124 -0.38 14.50 23.14
CA VAL A 124 -1.12 13.24 23.28
C VAL A 124 -0.96 12.45 22.00
N MET A 125 -0.64 11.17 22.09
CA MET A 125 -0.63 10.29 20.94
C MET A 125 -2.01 9.66 20.79
N GLU A 126 -2.64 9.86 19.62
CA GLU A 126 -4.00 9.39 19.37
C GLU A 126 -4.01 8.08 18.59
N HIS A 127 -4.71 7.10 19.14
CA HIS A 127 -5.00 5.81 18.52
C HIS A 127 -3.80 5.15 17.84
N PRO A 128 -2.61 5.10 18.51
CA PRO A 128 -1.42 4.52 17.90
C PRO A 128 -1.57 3.03 17.66
N GLU A 129 -0.84 2.54 16.66
CA GLU A 129 -0.56 1.13 16.47
C GLU A 129 0.37 0.63 17.58
N ILE A 130 0.14 -0.60 18.01
CA ILE A 130 0.89 -1.24 19.09
C ILE A 130 1.74 -2.35 18.49
N TYR A 131 3.05 -2.27 18.67
CA TYR A 131 4.00 -3.30 18.28
C TYR A 131 4.51 -4.02 19.52
N ASP A 132 4.04 -5.24 19.68
CA ASP A 132 4.39 -6.10 20.78
C ASP A 132 4.48 -7.58 20.29
N PRO A 133 5.61 -8.24 20.49
CA PRO A 133 6.86 -7.70 21.06
C PRO A 133 7.51 -6.62 20.16
N ALA A 134 8.37 -5.80 20.76
CA ALA A 134 9.06 -4.70 20.07
C ALA A 134 9.85 -5.13 18.81
N VAL A 135 10.33 -6.37 18.77
CA VAL A 135 10.98 -7.00 17.61
C VAL A 135 10.15 -6.87 16.32
N ARG A 136 8.82 -6.93 16.42
CA ARG A 136 7.94 -6.74 15.24
C ARG A 136 8.04 -5.35 14.62
N TYR A 137 8.47 -4.37 15.38
CA TYR A 137 8.73 -3.04 14.85
C TYR A 137 10.14 -2.96 14.25
N GLN A 138 11.14 -3.61 14.87
CA GLN A 138 12.52 -3.63 14.36
C GLN A 138 12.59 -4.21 12.95
N GLU A 139 11.80 -5.23 12.64
CA GLU A 139 11.70 -5.82 11.30
C GLU A 139 11.17 -4.83 10.23
N LYS A 140 10.57 -3.72 10.66
CA LYS A 140 9.99 -2.69 9.78
C LYS A 140 10.83 -1.42 9.68
N ILE A 141 11.81 -1.23 10.56
CA ILE A 141 12.67 -0.05 10.56
C ILE A 141 13.42 0.03 9.23
N ASN A 142 13.45 1.23 8.66
CA ASN A 142 14.08 1.53 7.37
C ASN A 142 13.54 0.74 6.18
N THR A 143 12.40 0.05 6.33
CA THR A 143 11.73 -0.61 5.22
C THR A 143 10.57 0.25 4.69
N MET A 144 10.30 0.11 3.40
CA MET A 144 9.16 0.76 2.75
C MET A 144 7.90 -0.09 2.96
N GLN A 145 7.01 0.37 3.84
CA GLN A 145 5.75 -0.33 4.12
C GLN A 145 4.67 0.13 3.14
N PRO A 146 4.05 -0.78 2.37
CA PRO A 146 3.06 -0.40 1.37
C PRO A 146 1.76 0.10 2.01
N VAL A 147 1.19 1.16 1.43
CA VAL A 147 -0.11 1.71 1.80
C VAL A 147 -1.07 1.54 0.63
N TYR A 148 -2.10 0.73 0.81
CA TYR A 148 -3.10 0.44 -0.22
C TYR A 148 -4.30 1.38 -0.15
N GLY A 149 -5.05 1.47 -1.26
CA GLY A 149 -6.39 2.03 -1.25
C GLY A 149 -7.32 1.13 -0.43
N LEU A 150 -8.11 1.69 0.48
CA LEU A 150 -8.94 0.90 1.39
C LEU A 150 -10.38 1.39 1.33
N THR A 151 -11.31 0.47 1.65
CA THR A 151 -12.70 0.79 1.93
C THR A 151 -13.01 0.60 3.41
N ALA A 152 -14.12 1.15 3.89
CA ALA A 152 -14.54 1.02 5.28
C ALA A 152 -14.65 -0.47 5.69
N GLY A 153 -13.90 -0.86 6.71
CA GLY A 153 -13.84 -2.23 7.22
C GLY A 153 -12.69 -3.09 6.67
N LEU A 154 -12.05 -2.70 5.55
CA LEU A 154 -10.83 -3.35 5.04
C LEU A 154 -9.60 -2.70 5.65
N THR A 155 -8.69 -3.49 6.19
CA THR A 155 -7.44 -2.98 6.78
C THR A 155 -6.24 -3.23 5.88
N ASN A 156 -5.24 -2.35 5.93
CA ASN A 156 -3.99 -2.51 5.18
C ASN A 156 -3.31 -3.86 5.47
N ASN A 157 -3.34 -4.29 6.73
CA ASN A 157 -2.80 -5.58 7.14
C ASN A 157 -3.55 -6.78 6.51
N ALA A 158 -4.86 -6.69 6.28
CA ALA A 158 -5.62 -7.73 5.60
C ALA A 158 -5.18 -7.85 4.14
N VAL A 159 -5.02 -6.70 3.45
CA VAL A 159 -4.50 -6.66 2.08
C VAL A 159 -3.10 -7.25 2.00
N ILE A 160 -2.18 -6.81 2.86
CA ILE A 160 -0.79 -7.32 2.92
C ILE A 160 -0.75 -8.85 3.12
N LYS A 161 -1.57 -9.39 4.04
CA LYS A 161 -1.62 -10.83 4.31
C LYS A 161 -2.13 -11.63 3.11
N ALA A 162 -3.15 -11.13 2.44
CA ALA A 162 -3.68 -11.76 1.23
C ALA A 162 -2.65 -11.70 0.09
N LEU A 163 -2.02 -10.54 -0.12
CA LEU A 163 -1.01 -10.32 -1.14
C LEU A 163 0.21 -11.23 -0.98
N ARG A 164 0.73 -11.40 0.23
CA ARG A 164 1.88 -12.31 0.48
C ARG A 164 1.60 -13.72 -0.04
N GLN A 165 0.37 -14.22 0.13
CA GLN A 165 -0.03 -15.52 -0.39
C GLN A 165 -0.26 -15.51 -1.91
N ALA A 166 -0.84 -14.42 -2.44
CA ALA A 166 -1.07 -14.27 -3.88
C ALA A 166 0.26 -14.22 -4.65
N LEU A 167 1.27 -13.53 -4.13
CA LEU A 167 2.58 -13.39 -4.76
C LEU A 167 3.36 -14.72 -4.84
N GLU A 168 3.02 -15.73 -4.05
CA GLU A 168 3.58 -17.08 -4.19
C GLU A 168 3.16 -17.76 -5.50
N GLN A 169 2.17 -17.22 -6.19
CA GLN A 169 1.64 -17.76 -7.45
C GLN A 169 2.23 -17.09 -8.70
N VAL A 170 2.95 -15.99 -8.55
CA VAL A 170 3.63 -15.30 -9.66
C VAL A 170 4.79 -16.18 -10.13
N ARG A 171 4.90 -16.35 -11.46
CA ARG A 171 5.92 -17.17 -12.10
C ARG A 171 6.60 -16.37 -13.20
N GLU A 172 7.81 -16.75 -13.55
CA GLU A 172 8.59 -16.15 -14.65
C GLU A 172 7.85 -16.25 -15.98
N GLN A 173 7.16 -17.35 -16.25
CA GLN A 173 6.35 -17.56 -17.45
C GLN A 173 5.14 -16.63 -17.58
N ASP A 174 4.85 -15.82 -16.57
CA ASP A 174 3.81 -14.78 -16.63
C ASP A 174 4.32 -13.51 -17.33
N ASP A 175 5.62 -13.45 -17.61
CA ASP A 175 6.22 -12.34 -18.33
C ASP A 175 5.82 -12.36 -19.80
N PHE A 176 5.20 -11.28 -20.26
CA PHE A 176 4.82 -11.13 -21.66
C PHE A 176 5.86 -10.38 -22.49
N LEU A 177 6.85 -9.76 -21.82
CA LEU A 177 7.92 -9.06 -22.54
C LEU A 177 8.91 -10.07 -23.14
N PRO A 178 9.25 -9.96 -24.44
CA PRO A 178 10.32 -10.74 -25.02
C PRO A 178 11.66 -10.49 -24.32
N ASP A 179 12.47 -11.54 -24.19
CA ASP A 179 13.81 -11.49 -23.57
C ASP A 179 14.72 -10.39 -24.14
N GLU A 180 14.55 -10.05 -25.42
CA GLU A 180 15.31 -8.99 -26.08
C GLU A 180 15.09 -7.63 -25.41
N PHE A 181 13.84 -7.34 -25.00
CA PHE A 181 13.51 -6.09 -24.31
C PHE A 181 14.06 -6.09 -22.90
N THR A 182 13.91 -7.20 -22.18
CA THR A 182 14.41 -7.32 -20.81
C THR A 182 15.92 -7.15 -20.75
N LYS A 183 16.64 -7.73 -21.70
CA LYS A 183 18.10 -7.59 -21.85
C LYS A 183 18.52 -6.18 -22.28
N LYS A 184 17.85 -5.62 -23.32
CA LYS A 184 18.17 -4.31 -23.88
C LYS A 184 18.00 -3.16 -22.88
N TYR A 185 16.95 -3.22 -22.09
CA TYR A 185 16.60 -2.16 -21.11
C TYR A 185 17.02 -2.51 -19.69
N HIS A 186 17.70 -3.65 -19.48
CA HIS A 186 18.17 -4.12 -18.17
C HIS A 186 17.04 -4.25 -17.14
N PHE A 187 15.85 -4.70 -17.59
CA PHE A 187 14.74 -4.90 -16.68
C PHE A 187 14.97 -6.11 -15.77
N ARG A 188 14.52 -6.01 -14.55
CA ARG A 188 14.49 -7.14 -13.62
C ARG A 188 13.48 -8.19 -14.07
N PRO A 189 13.63 -9.46 -13.66
CA PRO A 189 12.63 -10.49 -13.89
C PRO A 189 11.24 -10.06 -13.44
N TYR A 190 10.20 -10.49 -14.15
CA TYR A 190 8.80 -10.10 -13.84
C TYR A 190 8.40 -10.43 -12.42
N GLU A 191 8.66 -11.66 -11.96
CA GLU A 191 8.34 -12.10 -10.61
C GLU A 191 8.99 -11.20 -9.55
N GLN A 192 10.25 -10.86 -9.71
CA GLN A 192 10.98 -9.97 -8.80
C GLN A 192 10.37 -8.56 -8.84
N SER A 193 10.08 -8.03 -10.03
CA SER A 193 9.51 -6.70 -10.20
C SER A 193 8.14 -6.57 -9.54
N VAL A 194 7.27 -7.58 -9.69
CA VAL A 194 5.96 -7.61 -9.01
C VAL A 194 6.13 -7.60 -7.48
N ARG A 195 7.06 -8.41 -6.96
CA ARG A 195 7.34 -8.45 -5.51
C ARG A 195 7.86 -7.12 -4.99
N GLU A 196 8.78 -6.49 -5.71
CA GLU A 196 9.37 -5.21 -5.35
C GLU A 196 8.40 -4.03 -5.50
N MET A 197 7.40 -4.13 -6.35
CA MET A 197 6.30 -3.16 -6.38
C MET A 197 5.42 -3.23 -5.14
N HIS A 198 5.34 -4.36 -4.46
CA HIS A 198 4.56 -4.49 -3.23
C HIS A 198 5.42 -4.33 -1.96
N PHE A 199 6.59 -4.94 -1.95
CA PHE A 199 7.48 -5.03 -0.79
C PHE A 199 8.92 -4.75 -1.20
N PRO A 200 9.26 -3.51 -1.58
CA PRO A 200 10.61 -3.17 -1.99
C PRO A 200 11.56 -3.22 -0.79
N GLU A 201 12.75 -3.77 -1.00
CA GLU A 201 13.81 -3.76 0.01
C GLU A 201 14.33 -2.35 0.27
N ASN A 202 14.42 -1.55 -0.80
CA ASN A 202 14.92 -0.18 -0.77
C ASN A 202 14.31 0.65 -1.91
N LYS A 203 14.63 1.93 -1.95
CA LYS A 203 14.12 2.87 -2.96
C LYS A 203 14.60 2.52 -4.38
N GLU A 204 15.82 2.02 -4.50
CA GLU A 204 16.43 1.63 -5.78
C GLU A 204 15.70 0.42 -6.38
N ALA A 205 15.39 -0.58 -5.56
CA ALA A 205 14.61 -1.75 -5.96
C ALA A 205 13.21 -1.34 -6.44
N PHE A 206 12.54 -0.46 -5.70
CA PHE A 206 11.25 0.10 -6.10
C PHE A 206 11.32 0.83 -7.45
N LEU A 207 12.33 1.70 -7.64
CA LEU A 207 12.45 2.46 -8.88
C LEU A 207 12.72 1.56 -10.07
N ALA A 208 13.54 0.52 -9.92
CA ALA A 208 13.82 -0.44 -10.98
C ALA A 208 12.56 -1.25 -11.38
N ALA A 209 11.79 -1.72 -10.39
CA ALA A 209 10.52 -2.39 -10.64
C ALA A 209 9.51 -1.46 -11.32
N ARG A 210 9.37 -0.23 -10.83
CA ARG A 210 8.48 0.78 -11.39
C ARG A 210 8.85 1.14 -12.83
N GLN A 211 10.15 1.25 -13.16
CA GLN A 211 10.59 1.53 -14.52
C GLN A 211 10.11 0.47 -15.51
N ARG A 212 10.17 -0.80 -15.13
CA ARG A 212 9.65 -1.90 -15.93
C ARG A 212 8.15 -1.75 -16.19
N PHE A 213 7.34 -1.57 -15.14
CA PHE A 213 5.88 -1.47 -15.29
C PHE A 213 5.44 -0.23 -16.06
N VAL A 214 6.11 0.90 -15.88
CA VAL A 214 5.88 2.10 -16.70
C VAL A 214 6.14 1.81 -18.17
N PHE A 215 7.24 1.10 -18.49
CA PHE A 215 7.52 0.70 -19.86
C PHE A 215 6.42 -0.22 -20.43
N GLU A 216 5.97 -1.21 -19.65
CA GLU A 216 4.90 -2.13 -20.04
C GLU A 216 3.59 -1.41 -20.34
N GLU A 217 3.18 -0.48 -19.47
CA GLU A 217 1.97 0.33 -19.66
C GLU A 217 2.04 1.16 -20.96
N PHE A 218 3.17 1.85 -21.18
CA PHE A 218 3.35 2.63 -22.39
C PHE A 218 3.42 1.75 -23.65
N LEU A 219 4.06 0.60 -23.58
CA LEU A 219 4.11 -0.36 -24.68
C LEU A 219 2.71 -0.81 -25.07
N VAL A 220 1.91 -1.27 -24.13
CA VAL A 220 0.52 -1.69 -24.34
C VAL A 220 -0.32 -0.55 -24.91
N PHE A 221 -0.16 0.66 -24.37
CA PHE A 221 -0.86 1.85 -24.85
C PHE A 221 -0.51 2.16 -26.33
N ILE A 222 0.78 2.19 -26.69
CA ILE A 222 1.23 2.45 -28.05
C ILE A 222 0.75 1.35 -29.02
N LEU A 223 0.80 0.09 -28.62
CA LEU A 223 0.31 -1.02 -29.43
C LEU A 223 -1.20 -0.92 -29.65
N SER A 224 -1.96 -0.54 -28.65
CA SER A 224 -3.41 -0.33 -28.73
C SER A 224 -3.75 0.80 -29.72
N LEU A 225 -3.03 1.94 -29.64
CA LEU A 225 -3.20 3.04 -30.60
C LEU A 225 -2.88 2.61 -32.04
N ARG A 226 -1.80 1.86 -32.24
CA ARG A 226 -1.45 1.32 -33.57
C ARG A 226 -2.53 0.38 -34.10
N GLN A 227 -3.09 -0.45 -33.24
CA GLN A 227 -4.17 -1.35 -33.63
C GLN A 227 -5.42 -0.58 -34.07
N ILE A 228 -5.82 0.46 -33.33
CA ILE A 228 -6.94 1.33 -33.68
C ILE A 228 -6.69 2.00 -35.04
N LYS A 229 -5.51 2.59 -35.24
CA LYS A 229 -5.13 3.22 -36.50
C LYS A 229 -5.20 2.23 -37.66
N ASN A 230 -4.58 1.05 -37.53
CA ASN A 230 -4.60 0.00 -38.56
C ASN A 230 -6.02 -0.46 -38.90
N THR A 231 -6.93 -0.47 -37.92
CA THR A 231 -8.34 -0.81 -38.15
C THR A 231 -9.06 0.28 -38.92
N GLN A 232 -8.79 1.56 -38.59
CA GLN A 232 -9.34 2.70 -39.32
C GLN A 232 -8.81 2.77 -40.77
N ASP A 233 -7.52 2.54 -40.98
CA ASP A 233 -6.91 2.52 -42.32
C ASP A 233 -7.47 1.38 -43.21
N ARG A 234 -7.97 0.31 -42.60
CA ARG A 234 -8.61 -0.81 -43.31
C ARG A 234 -10.11 -0.57 -43.59
N MET A 235 -10.73 0.38 -42.91
CA MET A 235 -12.10 0.79 -43.25
C MET A 235 -12.09 1.55 -44.55
N LYS A 236 -12.48 0.88 -45.65
CA LYS A 236 -12.69 1.55 -46.93
C LYS A 236 -13.79 2.56 -46.79
N ASN A 237 -13.46 3.85 -46.94
CA ASN A 237 -14.48 4.88 -47.10
C ASN A 237 -15.33 4.52 -48.32
N GLY A 238 -16.65 4.48 -48.13
CA GLY A 238 -17.58 4.29 -49.28
C GLY A 238 -17.59 5.47 -50.24
N PHE A 239 -16.77 6.48 -49.99
CA PHE A 239 -16.60 7.66 -50.85
C PHE A 239 -15.33 7.50 -51.68
N HIS A 240 -15.52 7.41 -52.99
CA HIS A 240 -14.42 7.50 -53.95
C HIS A 240 -14.17 8.99 -54.22
N PHE A 241 -13.09 9.54 -53.71
CA PHE A 241 -12.61 10.86 -54.10
C PHE A 241 -11.80 10.69 -55.39
N GLU A 242 -12.25 11.29 -56.50
CA GLU A 242 -11.42 11.42 -57.66
C GLU A 242 -10.33 12.45 -57.38
N ASP A 243 -9.09 12.12 -57.77
CA ASP A 243 -7.97 13.04 -57.68
C ASP A 243 -8.27 14.27 -58.52
N GLN A 244 -8.49 15.40 -57.88
CA GLN A 244 -8.69 16.71 -58.53
C GLN A 244 -7.40 17.54 -58.37
N PRO A 245 -6.44 17.44 -59.32
CA PRO A 245 -5.14 18.14 -59.22
C PRO A 245 -5.27 19.63 -59.03
N GLN A 246 -6.35 20.21 -59.51
CA GLN A 246 -6.63 21.67 -59.41
C GLN A 246 -6.98 22.09 -57.97
N ILE A 247 -7.59 21.23 -57.17
CA ILE A 247 -7.93 21.49 -55.74
C ILE A 247 -6.69 21.27 -54.87
N LEU A 248 -5.87 20.25 -55.17
CA LEU A 248 -4.64 20.00 -54.42
C LEU A 248 -3.62 21.13 -54.59
N SER A 249 -3.60 21.84 -55.73
CA SER A 249 -2.73 23.00 -55.94
C SER A 249 -3.12 24.23 -55.08
N LEU A 250 -4.37 24.30 -54.66
CA LEU A 250 -4.87 25.38 -53.78
C LEU A 250 -4.55 25.16 -52.29
N ILE A 251 -4.20 23.94 -51.88
CA ILE A 251 -3.88 23.59 -50.48
C ILE A 251 -2.38 23.78 -50.18
N HIS A 252 -1.57 23.95 -51.21
CA HIS A 252 -0.12 24.15 -51.11
C HIS A 252 0.33 25.61 -51.31
N ILE A 253 -0.50 26.57 -50.95
CA ILE A 253 -0.08 28.01 -50.87
C ILE A 253 0.35 28.29 -49.44
#